data_7e3a648d887a9d3080a11fd342104d50
#
_entry.id   7e3a648d887a9d3080a11fd342104d50
#
_cell.length_a   1.000
_cell.length_b   1.000
_cell.length_c   1.000
_cell.angle_alpha   90.00
_cell.angle_beta   90.00
_cell.angle_gamma   90.00
#
_symmetry.space_group_name_H-M   'P 1'
#
loop_
_entity.id
_entity.type
_entity.pdbx_description
1 polymer ?
#
loop_
_entity_poly.entity_id
_entity_poly.type
_entity_poly.pdbx_seq_one_letter_code
_entity_poly.pdbx_strand_id
1 'polypeptide(L)'
;MRYDIQILRGLSVIAIILYHFDKVRFYNGYLGVDVFFIISGFLITKQILSDLNKRKFSLKNFYKRRVKRILPGYLSAMFLTIFIAVYNLTSEQFFELLRGIKYSLLFLSNIYFSQTINYFSPESERDLIINLWSLSIEEQFYIIYPLFLITVYKFAKKYVFHSIIIALFFSFLFNSENIYEALNFQKLFFNFENYIFYSPFTRAWQLLLGAAIFLIPSNKRIKTISKILLICLLFSLFLNIKIEFYILLLMIVSLIIICNFKINLNYFNKPIIHVGTISYSLYLIHQPVLAGIKNNNYYATPVSYKFINLDTPVNLILTILVIYFLSAINYFFVEQKFRKEESGIKGLLVFILIFIIFLLSIPNIYKITNPNYVEITNDNFELKRGTNYLQGRNNELCITRDSIESACVFGNGEKKLYFLGDSTVASLISGFLNEDMFYSYTMIDYTQAGCLPILGLCDFKYDEQYYIDLVSIKNSIFIMGGNGTYNYLDDQRLLDTLELLMENNNYIYFLGYVPTSSVDEIMYFMKNNKYYSSDNISFHKDQVSRNKDFEDKFNNFYTKVDNSKLEYIDVFEIFCDDNLCKFYDENNVFLLTDYIHFSNTGALSIFESSKFVKLLLNE
;
A
#
# COMPACT_ATOMS: atom_id res chain seq x y z
N MET A 1 37.28 -11.87 6.86
CA MET A 1 35.94 -11.26 6.83
C MET A 1 36.10 -9.74 6.83
N ARG A 2 35.29 -8.96 6.05
CA ARG A 2 35.29 -7.48 6.07
C ARG A 2 34.32 -7.00 7.15
N TYR A 3 34.84 -6.66 8.34
CA TYR A 3 34.00 -6.25 9.47
C TYR A 3 33.31 -4.91 9.23
N ASP A 4 33.94 -4.00 8.49
CA ASP A 4 33.34 -2.75 8.05
C ASP A 4 32.04 -2.93 7.25
N ILE A 5 32.01 -3.91 6.32
CA ILE A 5 30.79 -4.26 5.58
C ILE A 5 29.73 -4.88 6.52
N GLN A 6 30.14 -5.68 7.50
CA GLN A 6 29.17 -6.24 8.45
C GLN A 6 28.55 -5.15 9.35
N ILE A 7 29.34 -4.17 9.76
CA ILE A 7 28.82 -3.02 10.52
C ILE A 7 27.82 -2.23 9.67
N LEU A 8 28.15 -1.91 8.41
CA LEU A 8 27.22 -1.24 7.49
C LEU A 8 25.91 -2.02 7.35
N ARG A 9 25.98 -3.33 7.14
CA ARG A 9 24.78 -4.18 7.04
C ARG A 9 23.96 -4.18 8.34
N GLY A 10 24.65 -4.20 9.50
CA GLY A 10 23.99 -4.14 10.79
C GLY A 10 23.26 -2.82 11.03
N LEU A 11 23.93 -1.70 10.75
CA LEU A 11 23.32 -0.37 10.86
C LEU A 11 22.14 -0.21 9.91
N SER A 12 22.29 -0.69 8.65
CA SER A 12 21.24 -0.60 7.65
C SER A 12 19.98 -1.38 8.03
N VAL A 13 20.13 -2.64 8.50
CA VAL A 13 18.95 -3.42 8.90
C VAL A 13 18.27 -2.85 10.15
N ILE A 14 19.04 -2.30 11.09
CA ILE A 14 18.47 -1.61 12.26
C ILE A 14 17.66 -0.39 11.80
N ALA A 15 18.23 0.44 10.91
CA ALA A 15 17.52 1.62 10.38
C ALA A 15 16.21 1.24 9.68
N ILE A 16 16.21 0.17 8.87
CA ILE A 16 15.00 -0.34 8.21
C ILE A 16 13.96 -0.82 9.23
N ILE A 17 14.36 -1.57 10.24
CA ILE A 17 13.46 -2.06 11.29
C ILE A 17 12.83 -0.88 12.03
N LEU A 18 13.62 0.13 12.40
CA LEU A 18 13.13 1.34 13.07
C LEU A 18 12.18 2.15 12.19
N TYR A 19 12.44 2.25 10.88
CA TYR A 19 11.53 2.88 9.92
C TYR A 19 10.17 2.17 9.87
N HIS A 20 10.15 0.84 9.75
CA HIS A 20 8.90 0.08 9.75
C HIS A 20 8.21 0.05 11.11
N PHE A 21 8.94 0.33 12.19
CA PHE A 21 8.36 0.53 13.51
C PHE A 21 7.61 1.87 13.61
N ASP A 22 8.27 2.97 13.25
CA ASP A 22 7.72 4.35 13.31
C ASP A 22 8.29 5.17 12.13
N LYS A 23 7.49 5.28 11.06
CA LYS A 23 7.88 6.01 9.83
C LYS A 23 8.10 7.50 10.07
N VAL A 24 7.37 8.09 11.02
CA VAL A 24 7.46 9.54 11.28
C VAL A 24 8.78 9.86 11.98
N ARG A 25 9.10 9.11 13.03
CA ARG A 25 10.32 9.35 13.84
C ARG A 25 11.61 8.94 13.12
N PHE A 26 11.55 7.84 12.37
CA PHE A 26 12.71 7.26 11.68
C PHE A 26 12.59 7.34 10.16
N TYR A 27 12.04 8.45 9.64
CA TYR A 27 11.71 8.63 8.22
C TYR A 27 12.81 8.18 7.26
N ASN A 28 14.08 8.53 7.52
CA ASN A 28 15.20 8.19 6.65
C ASN A 28 15.69 6.74 6.76
N GLY A 29 15.07 5.91 7.61
CA GLY A 29 15.52 4.52 7.83
C GLY A 29 15.37 3.61 6.59
N TYR A 30 14.42 3.93 5.67
CA TYR A 30 14.25 3.20 4.41
C TYR A 30 15.51 3.23 3.53
N LEU A 31 16.36 4.25 3.67
CA LEU A 31 17.63 4.38 2.94
C LEU A 31 18.63 3.24 3.27
N GLY A 32 18.40 2.49 4.34
CA GLY A 32 19.15 1.27 4.62
C GLY A 32 19.09 0.25 3.48
N VAL A 33 18.01 0.25 2.66
CA VAL A 33 17.88 -0.60 1.47
C VAL A 33 18.89 -0.19 0.39
N ASP A 34 19.07 1.09 0.16
CA ASP A 34 20.02 1.60 -0.83
C ASP A 34 21.46 1.24 -0.45
N VAL A 35 21.76 1.26 0.85
CA VAL A 35 23.06 0.76 1.37
C VAL A 35 23.24 -0.73 1.07
N PHE A 36 22.19 -1.55 1.24
CA PHE A 36 22.25 -2.96 0.86
C PHE A 36 22.49 -3.14 -0.64
N PHE A 37 21.84 -2.34 -1.50
CA PHE A 37 22.06 -2.41 -2.95
C PHE A 37 23.52 -2.11 -3.32
N ILE A 38 24.12 -1.05 -2.75
CA ILE A 38 25.54 -0.72 -2.99
C ILE A 38 26.46 -1.88 -2.53
N ILE A 39 26.22 -2.42 -1.34
CA ILE A 39 27.01 -3.55 -0.81
C ILE A 39 26.87 -4.78 -1.73
N SER A 40 25.67 -5.06 -2.20
CA SER A 40 25.38 -6.19 -3.08
C SER A 40 26.06 -6.06 -4.43
N GLY A 41 25.99 -4.89 -5.06
CA GLY A 41 26.72 -4.59 -6.30
C GLY A 41 28.23 -4.74 -6.16
N PHE A 42 28.79 -4.23 -5.06
CA PHE A 42 30.22 -4.38 -4.74
C PHE A 42 30.63 -5.85 -4.59
N LEU A 43 29.91 -6.62 -3.78
CA LEU A 43 30.27 -8.01 -3.48
C LEU A 43 30.11 -8.93 -4.69
N ILE A 44 29.06 -8.75 -5.49
CA ILE A 44 28.81 -9.53 -6.71
C ILE A 44 29.91 -9.29 -7.73
N THR A 45 30.23 -8.03 -7.99
CA THR A 45 31.28 -7.65 -8.94
C THR A 45 32.63 -8.20 -8.52
N LYS A 46 32.95 -8.07 -7.23
CA LYS A 46 34.17 -8.67 -6.66
C LYS A 46 34.24 -10.17 -6.90
N GLN A 47 33.14 -10.89 -6.63
CA GLN A 47 33.10 -12.34 -6.79
C GLN A 47 33.27 -12.73 -8.27
N ILE A 48 32.51 -12.14 -9.18
CA ILE A 48 32.56 -12.49 -10.60
C ILE A 48 33.94 -12.19 -11.19
N LEU A 49 34.45 -10.98 -11.01
CA LEU A 49 35.75 -10.60 -11.59
C LEU A 49 36.92 -11.38 -10.97
N SER A 50 36.86 -11.69 -9.67
CA SER A 50 37.87 -12.54 -9.04
C SER A 50 37.88 -13.95 -9.65
N ASP A 51 36.70 -14.54 -9.88
CA ASP A 51 36.57 -15.88 -10.46
C ASP A 51 36.97 -15.88 -11.96
N LEU A 52 36.61 -14.81 -12.71
CA LEU A 52 37.01 -14.62 -14.12
C LEU A 52 38.52 -14.45 -14.27
N ASN A 53 39.14 -13.61 -13.44
CA ASN A 53 40.60 -13.42 -13.47
C ASN A 53 41.37 -14.72 -13.16
N LYS A 54 40.81 -15.58 -12.32
CA LYS A 54 41.37 -16.90 -11.99
C LYS A 54 41.00 -17.99 -13.02
N ARG A 55 40.23 -17.65 -14.06
CA ARG A 55 39.68 -18.61 -15.05
C ARG A 55 38.86 -19.75 -14.42
N LYS A 56 38.21 -19.47 -13.28
CA LYS A 56 37.40 -20.45 -12.50
C LYS A 56 35.92 -20.11 -12.48
N PHE A 57 35.49 -19.08 -13.21
CA PHE A 57 34.11 -18.67 -13.21
C PHE A 57 33.21 -19.70 -13.91
N SER A 58 32.13 -20.08 -13.24
CA SER A 58 31.05 -20.90 -13.80
C SER A 58 29.71 -20.33 -13.41
N LEU A 59 28.90 -20.00 -14.41
CA LEU A 59 27.56 -19.43 -14.23
C LEU A 59 26.66 -20.38 -13.41
N LYS A 60 26.70 -21.69 -13.71
CA LYS A 60 26.00 -22.73 -12.94
C LYS A 60 26.37 -22.71 -11.45
N ASN A 61 27.65 -22.64 -11.15
CA ASN A 61 28.15 -22.62 -9.76
C ASN A 61 27.80 -21.27 -9.08
N PHE A 62 27.79 -20.19 -9.83
CA PHE A 62 27.38 -18.88 -9.33
C PHE A 62 25.93 -18.93 -8.85
N TYR A 63 24.98 -19.32 -9.70
CA TYR A 63 23.56 -19.40 -9.32
C TYR A 63 23.31 -20.46 -8.25
N LYS A 64 23.98 -21.63 -8.32
CA LYS A 64 23.89 -22.64 -7.27
C LYS A 64 24.21 -22.06 -5.88
N ARG A 65 25.27 -21.25 -5.76
CA ARG A 65 25.65 -20.59 -4.50
C ARG A 65 24.61 -19.57 -4.04
N ARG A 66 23.99 -18.82 -4.98
CA ARG A 66 22.95 -17.85 -4.67
C ARG A 66 21.66 -18.51 -4.18
N VAL A 67 21.17 -19.49 -4.91
CA VAL A 67 19.97 -20.26 -4.53
C VAL A 67 20.15 -20.88 -3.13
N LYS A 68 21.28 -21.54 -2.84
CA LYS A 68 21.57 -22.09 -1.52
C LYS A 68 21.64 -21.04 -0.40
N ARG A 69 22.01 -19.82 -0.72
CA ARG A 69 22.14 -18.74 0.25
C ARG A 69 20.82 -18.04 0.55
N ILE A 70 19.97 -17.86 -0.46
CA ILE A 70 18.81 -16.97 -0.40
C ILE A 70 17.53 -17.77 -0.14
N LEU A 71 17.28 -18.81 -0.96
CA LEU A 71 15.99 -19.48 -1.00
C LEU A 71 15.60 -20.18 0.31
N PRO A 72 16.49 -20.86 1.06
CA PRO A 72 16.07 -21.53 2.30
C PRO A 72 15.53 -20.57 3.35
N GLY A 73 16.27 -19.51 3.66
CA GLY A 73 15.84 -18.49 4.63
C GLY A 73 14.59 -17.73 4.16
N TYR A 74 14.47 -17.52 2.86
CA TYR A 74 13.31 -16.90 2.23
C TYR A 74 12.04 -17.74 2.40
N LEU A 75 12.07 -19.02 2.03
CA LEU A 75 10.92 -19.92 2.19
C LEU A 75 10.53 -20.11 3.66
N SER A 76 11.52 -20.20 4.56
CA SER A 76 11.25 -20.28 6.00
C SER A 76 10.54 -19.02 6.52
N ALA A 77 10.95 -17.82 6.07
CA ALA A 77 10.27 -16.59 6.42
C ALA A 77 8.84 -16.54 5.84
N MET A 78 8.61 -17.08 4.63
CA MET A 78 7.27 -17.19 4.06
C MET A 78 6.36 -18.12 4.86
N PHE A 79 6.87 -19.26 5.38
CA PHE A 79 6.11 -20.09 6.30
C PHE A 79 5.65 -19.31 7.53
N LEU A 80 6.57 -18.56 8.15
CA LEU A 80 6.24 -17.71 9.30
C LEU A 80 5.21 -16.63 8.93
N THR A 81 5.37 -15.99 7.77
CA THR A 81 4.43 -14.96 7.27
C THR A 81 3.02 -15.52 7.13
N ILE A 82 2.89 -16.70 6.50
CA ILE A 82 1.58 -17.34 6.32
C ILE A 82 0.98 -17.75 7.66
N PHE A 83 1.80 -18.27 8.58
CA PHE A 83 1.34 -18.59 9.93
C PHE A 83 0.79 -17.36 10.65
N ILE A 84 1.51 -16.24 10.61
CA ILE A 84 1.04 -14.95 11.17
C ILE A 84 -0.26 -14.53 10.49
N ALA A 85 -0.34 -14.64 9.16
CA ALA A 85 -1.48 -14.20 8.35
C ALA A 85 -2.77 -14.95 8.70
N VAL A 86 -2.70 -16.27 8.87
CA VAL A 86 -3.88 -17.10 9.23
C VAL A 86 -4.56 -16.61 10.51
N TYR A 87 -3.79 -16.09 11.48
CA TYR A 87 -4.31 -15.62 12.75
C TYR A 87 -4.65 -14.14 12.81
N ASN A 88 -4.08 -13.33 11.90
CA ASN A 88 -4.17 -11.87 12.01
C ASN A 88 -4.89 -11.18 10.85
N LEU A 89 -5.05 -11.85 9.69
CA LEU A 89 -5.67 -11.24 8.53
C LEU A 89 -7.11 -11.68 8.35
N THR A 90 -7.91 -10.81 7.77
CA THR A 90 -9.23 -11.18 7.26
C THR A 90 -9.12 -12.08 6.03
N SER A 91 -10.23 -12.69 5.63
CA SER A 91 -10.24 -13.58 4.46
C SER A 91 -9.74 -12.88 3.21
N GLU A 92 -10.21 -11.67 2.93
CA GLU A 92 -9.79 -10.90 1.77
C GLU A 92 -8.28 -10.58 1.80
N GLN A 93 -7.81 -10.00 2.90
CA GLN A 93 -6.39 -9.69 3.07
C GLN A 93 -5.51 -10.93 2.98
N PHE A 94 -6.02 -12.07 3.47
CA PHE A 94 -5.30 -13.32 3.38
C PHE A 94 -5.16 -13.80 1.93
N PHE A 95 -6.23 -13.72 1.12
CA PHE A 95 -6.15 -14.07 -0.30
C PHE A 95 -5.33 -13.07 -1.11
N GLU A 96 -5.39 -11.77 -0.78
CA GLU A 96 -4.48 -10.76 -1.36
C GLU A 96 -3.02 -11.08 -1.03
N LEU A 97 -2.72 -11.42 0.23
CA LEU A 97 -1.38 -11.87 0.62
C LEU A 97 -0.92 -13.08 -0.19
N LEU A 98 -1.79 -14.08 -0.39
CA LEU A 98 -1.45 -15.25 -1.21
C LEU A 98 -1.16 -14.87 -2.66
N ARG A 99 -1.86 -13.86 -3.20
CA ARG A 99 -1.55 -13.29 -4.53
C ARG A 99 -0.16 -12.66 -4.52
N GLY A 100 0.14 -11.80 -3.55
CA GLY A 100 1.46 -11.19 -3.37
C GLY A 100 2.57 -12.23 -3.20
N ILE A 101 2.33 -13.32 -2.46
CA ILE A 101 3.27 -14.44 -2.29
C ILE A 101 3.59 -15.11 -3.63
N LYS A 102 2.62 -15.32 -4.52
CA LYS A 102 2.86 -15.89 -5.87
C LYS A 102 3.87 -15.04 -6.66
N TYR A 103 3.69 -13.71 -6.67
CA TYR A 103 4.66 -12.81 -7.30
C TYR A 103 6.02 -12.84 -6.59
N SER A 104 6.01 -12.89 -5.26
CA SER A 104 7.23 -12.90 -4.46
C SER A 104 8.08 -14.15 -4.68
N LEU A 105 7.46 -15.32 -4.88
CA LEU A 105 8.17 -16.56 -5.20
C LEU A 105 8.88 -16.53 -6.57
N LEU A 106 8.39 -15.69 -7.48
CA LEU A 106 9.03 -15.42 -8.78
C LEU A 106 9.99 -14.23 -8.73
N PHE A 107 10.23 -13.63 -7.56
CA PHE A 107 10.98 -12.38 -7.40
C PHE A 107 10.41 -11.23 -8.25
N LEU A 108 9.09 -11.11 -8.29
CA LEU A 108 8.33 -10.05 -8.98
C LEU A 108 7.48 -9.22 -8.03
N SER A 109 7.74 -9.26 -6.71
CA SER A 109 6.96 -8.50 -5.74
C SER A 109 7.06 -6.98 -5.94
N ASN A 110 8.17 -6.48 -6.49
CA ASN A 110 8.30 -5.08 -6.89
C ASN A 110 7.27 -4.68 -7.97
N ILE A 111 6.97 -5.55 -8.93
CA ILE A 111 5.92 -5.32 -9.94
C ILE A 111 4.52 -5.38 -9.30
N TYR A 112 4.28 -6.35 -8.42
CA TYR A 112 3.02 -6.47 -7.71
C TYR A 112 2.73 -5.20 -6.89
N PHE A 113 3.66 -4.78 -6.04
CA PHE A 113 3.48 -3.61 -5.18
C PHE A 113 3.41 -2.30 -5.96
N SER A 114 4.09 -2.19 -7.09
CA SER A 114 4.01 -0.99 -7.93
C SER A 114 2.61 -0.72 -8.47
N GLN A 115 1.76 -1.74 -8.53
CA GLN A 115 0.37 -1.65 -9.00
C GLN A 115 -0.66 -1.58 -7.86
N THR A 116 -0.28 -1.96 -6.64
CA THR A 116 -1.24 -2.14 -5.54
C THR A 116 -1.03 -1.19 -4.37
N ILE A 117 0.20 -0.78 -4.05
CA ILE A 117 0.50 -0.03 -2.82
C ILE A 117 1.58 1.03 -3.05
N ASN A 118 1.32 2.26 -2.61
CA ASN A 118 2.39 3.24 -2.42
C ASN A 118 3.20 2.88 -1.17
N TYR A 119 4.52 2.74 -1.30
CA TYR A 119 5.40 2.34 -0.20
C TYR A 119 5.34 3.26 1.03
N PHE A 120 5.10 4.55 0.79
CA PHE A 120 5.05 5.56 1.85
C PHE A 120 3.66 5.71 2.48
N SER A 121 2.64 5.05 1.92
CA SER A 121 1.29 5.12 2.46
C SER A 121 1.15 4.38 3.81
N PRO A 122 0.15 4.72 4.63
CA PRO A 122 -0.12 4.02 5.89
C PRO A 122 -0.43 2.52 5.70
N GLU A 123 -1.08 2.16 4.60
CA GLU A 123 -1.47 0.77 4.28
C GLU A 123 -0.25 -0.13 4.15
N SER A 124 0.86 0.39 3.63
CA SER A 124 2.11 -0.36 3.47
C SER A 124 2.69 -0.85 4.81
N GLU A 125 2.36 -0.21 5.92
CA GLU A 125 2.83 -0.62 7.24
C GLU A 125 2.21 -1.93 7.72
N ARG A 126 1.02 -2.25 7.21
CA ARG A 126 0.24 -3.44 7.55
C ARG A 126 0.46 -4.60 6.59
N ASP A 127 1.08 -4.36 5.45
CA ASP A 127 1.42 -5.43 4.50
C ASP A 127 2.59 -6.29 5.03
N LEU A 128 2.33 -7.60 5.14
CA LEU A 128 3.27 -8.55 5.74
C LEU A 128 4.51 -8.83 4.89
N ILE A 129 4.46 -8.52 3.59
CA ILE A 129 5.50 -8.88 2.64
C ILE A 129 6.03 -7.69 1.82
N ILE A 130 5.63 -6.46 2.18
CA ILE A 130 6.03 -5.25 1.44
C ILE A 130 7.55 -5.14 1.26
N ASN A 131 8.33 -5.50 2.29
CA ASN A 131 9.79 -5.44 2.25
C ASN A 131 10.44 -6.28 1.15
N LEU A 132 9.73 -7.25 0.56
CA LEU A 132 10.27 -8.16 -0.46
C LEU A 132 10.45 -7.50 -1.84
N TRP A 133 9.90 -6.29 -2.04
CA TRP A 133 10.11 -5.55 -3.28
C TRP A 133 11.58 -5.34 -3.61
N SER A 134 12.38 -5.00 -2.61
CA SER A 134 13.81 -4.72 -2.80
C SER A 134 14.61 -6.00 -3.08
N LEU A 135 14.26 -7.10 -2.42
CA LEU A 135 14.87 -8.40 -2.69
C LEU A 135 14.57 -8.85 -4.13
N SER A 136 13.37 -8.57 -4.65
CA SER A 136 13.03 -8.85 -6.04
C SER A 136 13.92 -8.09 -7.02
N ILE A 137 14.15 -6.80 -6.80
CA ILE A 137 15.09 -6.00 -7.62
C ILE A 137 16.51 -6.56 -7.54
N GLU A 138 16.96 -6.95 -6.35
CA GLU A 138 18.30 -7.52 -6.14
C GLU A 138 18.45 -8.83 -6.92
N GLU A 139 17.47 -9.73 -6.88
CA GLU A 139 17.51 -11.01 -7.60
C GLU A 139 17.42 -10.82 -9.14
N GLN A 140 16.58 -9.88 -9.60
CA GLN A 140 16.53 -9.50 -11.03
C GLN A 140 17.91 -8.99 -11.51
N PHE A 141 18.56 -8.17 -10.71
CA PHE A 141 19.93 -7.73 -10.99
C PHE A 141 20.91 -8.91 -11.01
N TYR A 142 20.80 -9.88 -10.10
CA TYR A 142 21.66 -11.06 -10.08
C TYR A 142 21.47 -11.99 -11.27
N ILE A 143 20.33 -11.93 -11.96
CA ILE A 143 20.10 -12.65 -13.21
C ILE A 143 20.79 -11.95 -14.37
N ILE A 144 20.62 -10.64 -14.51
CA ILE A 144 21.05 -9.88 -15.70
C ILE A 144 22.54 -9.48 -15.61
N TYR A 145 22.97 -8.98 -14.47
CA TYR A 145 24.28 -8.36 -14.31
C TYR A 145 25.47 -9.32 -14.54
N PRO A 146 25.46 -10.61 -14.10
CA PRO A 146 26.55 -11.53 -14.42
C PRO A 146 26.71 -11.74 -15.91
N LEU A 147 25.63 -11.84 -16.67
CA LEU A 147 25.66 -12.00 -18.12
C LEU A 147 26.28 -10.77 -18.78
N PHE A 148 25.82 -9.58 -18.40
CA PHE A 148 26.39 -8.32 -18.82
C PHE A 148 27.90 -8.24 -18.55
N LEU A 149 28.30 -8.51 -17.30
CA LEU A 149 29.71 -8.39 -16.88
C LEU A 149 30.63 -9.39 -17.59
N ILE A 150 30.17 -10.63 -17.79
CA ILE A 150 30.93 -11.67 -18.50
C ILE A 150 31.11 -11.27 -19.97
N THR A 151 30.05 -10.77 -20.62
CA THR A 151 30.10 -10.34 -22.00
C THR A 151 31.11 -9.20 -22.17
N VAL A 152 30.99 -8.14 -21.35
CA VAL A 152 31.95 -7.04 -21.38
C VAL A 152 33.38 -7.51 -21.08
N TYR A 153 33.56 -8.37 -20.08
CA TYR A 153 34.89 -8.90 -19.74
C TYR A 153 35.50 -9.72 -20.88
N LYS A 154 34.69 -10.50 -21.61
CA LYS A 154 35.18 -11.35 -22.72
C LYS A 154 35.55 -10.52 -23.95
N PHE A 155 34.73 -9.55 -24.32
CA PHE A 155 34.91 -8.82 -25.59
C PHE A 155 35.62 -7.47 -25.43
N ALA A 156 35.53 -6.86 -24.26
CA ALA A 156 35.97 -5.48 -24.01
C ALA A 156 36.55 -5.29 -22.59
N LYS A 157 37.42 -6.21 -22.14
CA LYS A 157 37.94 -6.24 -20.76
C LYS A 157 38.48 -4.89 -20.29
N LYS A 158 39.17 -4.13 -21.16
CA LYS A 158 39.72 -2.81 -20.84
C LYS A 158 38.63 -1.79 -20.47
N TYR A 159 37.41 -1.98 -20.96
CA TYR A 159 36.31 -1.03 -20.82
C TYR A 159 35.28 -1.45 -19.75
N VAL A 160 35.54 -2.50 -18.96
CA VAL A 160 34.60 -2.96 -17.89
C VAL A 160 34.14 -1.81 -17.00
N PHE A 161 35.07 -0.97 -16.53
CA PHE A 161 34.71 0.18 -15.69
C PHE A 161 33.81 1.18 -16.43
N HIS A 162 34.18 1.54 -17.66
CA HIS A 162 33.39 2.50 -18.46
C HIS A 162 32.00 1.96 -18.78
N SER A 163 31.86 0.68 -19.11
CA SER A 163 30.58 0.04 -19.35
C SER A 163 29.66 0.07 -18.14
N ILE A 164 30.21 -0.15 -16.93
CA ILE A 164 29.45 -0.03 -15.69
C ILE A 164 29.00 1.43 -15.44
N ILE A 165 29.89 2.42 -15.69
CA ILE A 165 29.54 3.85 -15.55
C ILE A 165 28.45 4.26 -16.56
N ILE A 166 28.54 3.78 -17.81
CA ILE A 166 27.53 4.02 -18.84
C ILE A 166 26.17 3.42 -18.39
N ALA A 167 26.17 2.16 -17.93
CA ALA A 167 24.96 1.51 -17.46
C ALA A 167 24.35 2.24 -16.23
N LEU A 168 25.20 2.72 -15.31
CA LEU A 168 24.80 3.54 -14.16
C LEU A 168 24.13 4.84 -14.64
N PHE A 169 24.73 5.53 -15.59
CA PHE A 169 24.20 6.77 -16.15
C PHE A 169 22.84 6.54 -16.81
N PHE A 170 22.69 5.47 -17.63
CA PHE A 170 21.39 5.13 -18.21
C PHE A 170 20.35 4.82 -17.15
N SER A 171 20.69 4.03 -16.12
CA SER A 171 19.77 3.78 -15.00
C SER A 171 19.32 5.06 -14.30
N PHE A 172 20.22 6.04 -14.17
CA PHE A 172 19.88 7.33 -13.60
C PHE A 172 18.95 8.15 -14.51
N LEU A 173 19.13 8.09 -15.83
CA LEU A 173 18.24 8.75 -16.79
C LEU A 173 16.81 8.22 -16.74
N PHE A 174 16.61 6.93 -16.40
CA PHE A 174 15.29 6.34 -16.23
C PHE A 174 14.46 6.97 -15.08
N ASN A 175 15.04 7.81 -14.24
CA ASN A 175 14.29 8.60 -13.23
C ASN A 175 13.62 9.85 -13.83
N SER A 176 13.41 9.91 -15.12
CA SER A 176 12.75 11.01 -15.82
C SER A 176 11.30 10.67 -16.15
N GLU A 177 10.38 11.58 -15.85
CA GLU A 177 8.96 11.45 -16.16
C GLU A 177 8.73 11.33 -17.68
N ASN A 178 9.45 12.12 -18.47
CA ASN A 178 9.38 12.04 -19.94
C ASN A 178 9.70 10.63 -20.48
N ILE A 179 10.63 9.91 -19.86
CA ILE A 179 10.97 8.54 -20.24
C ILE A 179 9.88 7.56 -19.79
N TYR A 180 9.31 7.77 -18.61
CA TYR A 180 8.19 6.98 -18.10
C TYR A 180 7.00 7.03 -19.05
N GLU A 181 6.63 8.21 -19.52
CA GLU A 181 5.54 8.42 -20.48
C GLU A 181 5.87 7.88 -21.85
N ALA A 182 7.05 8.25 -22.42
CA ALA A 182 7.47 7.84 -23.76
C ALA A 182 7.54 6.31 -23.96
N LEU A 183 7.87 5.56 -22.89
CA LEU A 183 7.95 4.10 -22.91
C LEU A 183 6.66 3.40 -22.43
N ASN A 184 5.58 4.16 -22.19
CA ASN A 184 4.29 3.62 -21.74
C ASN A 184 4.40 2.77 -20.45
N PHE A 185 5.29 3.14 -19.53
CA PHE A 185 5.46 2.44 -18.26
C PHE A 185 4.24 2.56 -17.33
N GLN A 186 3.29 3.44 -17.63
CA GLN A 186 1.98 3.55 -16.99
C GLN A 186 1.21 2.22 -16.98
N LYS A 187 1.39 1.39 -18.01
CA LYS A 187 0.77 0.05 -18.09
C LYS A 187 1.34 -0.95 -17.08
N LEU A 188 2.55 -0.72 -16.59
CA LEU A 188 3.28 -1.63 -15.70
C LEU A 188 3.36 -1.10 -14.26
N PHE A 189 3.34 0.21 -14.09
CA PHE A 189 3.44 0.89 -12.79
C PHE A 189 2.26 1.85 -12.64
N PHE A 190 1.61 1.85 -11.49
CA PHE A 190 0.40 2.61 -11.24
C PHE A 190 0.56 4.12 -11.48
N ASN A 191 1.69 4.69 -11.01
CA ASN A 191 2.05 6.09 -11.19
C ASN A 191 3.58 6.26 -11.26
N PHE A 192 4.02 7.51 -11.53
CA PHE A 192 5.44 7.83 -11.65
C PHE A 192 6.21 7.65 -10.34
N GLU A 193 5.61 7.92 -9.19
CA GLU A 193 6.23 7.70 -7.87
C GLU A 193 6.50 6.22 -7.63
N ASN A 194 5.51 5.36 -7.88
CA ASN A 194 5.67 3.90 -7.81
C ASN A 194 6.69 3.39 -8.82
N TYR A 195 6.74 3.96 -10.03
CA TYR A 195 7.77 3.64 -11.02
C TYR A 195 9.17 3.95 -10.49
N ILE A 196 9.41 5.17 -10.00
CA ILE A 196 10.72 5.55 -9.44
C ILE A 196 11.12 4.61 -8.30
N PHE A 197 10.17 4.27 -7.43
CA PHE A 197 10.45 3.50 -6.22
C PHE A 197 10.66 2.01 -6.48
N TYR A 198 9.79 1.36 -7.28
CA TYR A 198 9.74 -0.09 -7.44
C TYR A 198 10.41 -0.62 -8.72
N SER A 199 10.75 0.25 -9.68
CA SER A 199 11.33 -0.20 -10.95
C SER A 199 12.79 -0.64 -10.81
N PRO A 200 13.18 -1.78 -11.37
CA PRO A 200 14.58 -2.17 -11.43
C PRO A 200 15.42 -1.23 -12.29
N PHE A 201 14.82 -0.55 -13.27
CA PHE A 201 15.52 0.39 -14.15
C PHE A 201 15.97 1.64 -13.38
N THR A 202 15.10 2.19 -12.54
CA THR A 202 15.37 3.39 -11.73
C THR A 202 16.24 3.11 -10.51
N ARG A 203 16.33 1.83 -10.07
CA ARG A 203 17.08 1.41 -8.87
C ARG A 203 18.40 0.71 -9.18
N ALA A 204 18.66 0.31 -10.43
CA ALA A 204 19.90 -0.40 -10.76
C ALA A 204 21.16 0.45 -10.52
N TRP A 205 21.07 1.79 -10.56
CA TRP A 205 22.24 2.65 -10.36
C TRP A 205 22.89 2.50 -8.99
N GLN A 206 22.15 2.18 -7.90
CA GLN A 206 22.75 1.92 -6.58
C GLN A 206 23.62 0.64 -6.62
N LEU A 207 23.12 -0.43 -7.25
CA LEU A 207 23.85 -1.67 -7.43
C LEU A 207 25.08 -1.45 -8.34
N LEU A 208 24.91 -0.71 -9.43
CA LEU A 208 26.00 -0.37 -10.36
C LEU A 208 27.03 0.57 -9.73
N LEU A 209 26.62 1.46 -8.84
CA LEU A 209 27.52 2.29 -8.03
C LEU A 209 28.42 1.38 -7.16
N GLY A 210 27.83 0.39 -6.49
CA GLY A 210 28.59 -0.61 -5.75
C GLY A 210 29.58 -1.38 -6.62
N ALA A 211 29.18 -1.74 -7.84
CA ALA A 211 30.04 -2.39 -8.83
C ALA A 211 31.20 -1.49 -9.26
N ALA A 212 30.95 -0.22 -9.53
CA ALA A 212 31.97 0.76 -9.92
C ALA A 212 32.99 0.98 -8.78
N ILE A 213 32.54 1.10 -7.53
CA ILE A 213 33.37 1.26 -6.34
C ILE A 213 34.40 0.14 -6.21
N PHE A 214 34.04 -1.10 -6.57
CA PHE A 214 34.99 -2.23 -6.53
C PHE A 214 36.19 -2.01 -7.47
N LEU A 215 35.99 -1.33 -8.59
CA LEU A 215 37.03 -1.10 -9.61
C LEU A 215 37.90 0.12 -9.33
N ILE A 216 37.54 0.97 -8.36
CA ILE A 216 38.33 2.13 -7.98
C ILE A 216 39.54 1.68 -7.15
N PRO A 217 40.77 2.01 -7.58
CA PRO A 217 41.98 1.62 -6.83
C PRO A 217 42.05 2.41 -5.51
N SER A 218 42.18 1.69 -4.40
CA SER A 218 42.35 2.28 -3.08
C SER A 218 43.81 2.73 -2.85
N ASN A 219 44.09 4.00 -2.95
CA ASN A 219 45.40 4.58 -2.63
C ASN A 219 45.35 5.44 -1.33
N LYS A 220 46.54 5.87 -0.81
CA LYS A 220 46.62 6.66 0.43
C LYS A 220 45.86 7.99 0.33
N ARG A 221 45.90 8.65 -0.84
CA ARG A 221 45.24 9.93 -1.09
C ARG A 221 43.69 9.79 -1.03
N ILE A 222 43.13 8.76 -1.68
CA ILE A 222 41.69 8.45 -1.61
C ILE A 222 41.26 8.14 -0.17
N LYS A 223 42.06 7.37 0.59
CA LYS A 223 41.76 7.08 2.00
C LYS A 223 41.75 8.33 2.88
N THR A 224 42.67 9.28 2.66
CA THR A 224 42.72 10.53 3.43
C THR A 224 41.51 11.43 3.09
N ILE A 225 41.24 11.63 1.80
CA ILE A 225 40.07 12.39 1.34
C ILE A 225 38.78 11.78 1.91
N SER A 226 38.66 10.47 1.86
CA SER A 226 37.52 9.73 2.40
C SER A 226 37.29 9.94 3.90
N LYS A 227 38.37 10.00 4.68
CA LYS A 227 38.27 10.28 6.12
C LYS A 227 37.81 11.72 6.40
N ILE A 228 38.32 12.68 5.64
CA ILE A 228 37.93 14.10 5.76
C ILE A 228 36.43 14.25 5.40
N LEU A 229 36.03 13.67 4.25
CA LEU A 229 34.64 13.67 3.83
C LEU A 229 33.73 12.97 4.84
N LEU A 230 34.14 11.86 5.45
CA LEU A 230 33.37 11.18 6.50
C LEU A 230 33.16 12.09 7.72
N ILE A 231 34.18 12.85 8.13
CA ILE A 231 34.06 13.79 9.24
C ILE A 231 33.12 14.95 8.88
N CYS A 232 33.26 15.54 7.69
CA CYS A 232 32.36 16.59 7.20
C CYS A 232 30.92 16.10 7.12
N LEU A 233 30.72 14.85 6.73
CA LEU A 233 29.45 14.16 6.62
C LEU A 233 28.78 13.89 7.98
N LEU A 234 29.53 13.41 8.96
CA LEU A 234 29.04 13.25 10.32
C LEU A 234 28.65 14.60 10.92
N PHE A 235 29.40 15.67 10.58
CA PHE A 235 29.07 17.03 11.03
C PHE A 235 27.77 17.53 10.38
N SER A 236 27.52 17.25 9.09
CA SER A 236 26.29 17.67 8.39
C SER A 236 25.04 16.93 8.84
N LEU A 237 25.16 15.72 9.46
CA LEU A 237 24.03 15.01 10.08
C LEU A 237 23.39 15.80 11.24
N PHE A 238 24.15 16.74 11.85
CA PHE A 238 23.63 17.65 12.87
C PHE A 238 22.94 18.90 12.27
N LEU A 239 23.08 19.13 10.96
CA LEU A 239 22.48 20.26 10.24
C LEU A 239 21.26 19.77 9.46
N ASN A 240 20.13 19.75 10.00
CA ASN A 240 18.79 19.32 9.53
C ASN A 240 18.46 19.57 8.02
N ILE A 241 19.27 19.04 7.09
CA ILE A 241 19.19 19.27 5.64
C ILE A 241 18.59 18.04 4.95
N LYS A 242 17.38 18.17 4.36
CA LYS A 242 16.56 17.04 3.91
C LYS A 242 16.98 16.35 2.60
N ILE A 243 17.38 17.06 1.57
CA ILE A 243 17.65 16.50 0.23
C ILE A 243 19.10 16.01 0.10
N GLU A 244 20.03 16.69 0.73
CA GLU A 244 21.44 16.37 0.69
C GLU A 244 21.81 15.12 1.50
N PHE A 245 20.94 14.72 2.43
CA PHE A 245 21.17 13.55 3.30
C PHE A 245 21.24 12.24 2.53
N TYR A 246 20.42 12.07 1.48
CA TYR A 246 20.42 10.85 0.66
C TYR A 246 21.73 10.65 -0.12
N ILE A 247 22.14 11.67 -0.86
CA ILE A 247 23.41 11.66 -1.61
C ILE A 247 24.57 11.49 -0.64
N LEU A 248 24.51 12.18 0.47
CA LEU A 248 25.46 12.16 1.55
C LEU A 248 25.65 10.75 2.14
N LEU A 249 24.56 10.06 2.46
CA LEU A 249 24.58 8.68 2.95
C LEU A 249 25.26 7.74 1.95
N LEU A 250 24.90 7.83 0.66
CA LEU A 250 25.49 7.00 -0.39
C LEU A 250 27.00 7.30 -0.55
N MET A 251 27.42 8.55 -0.42
CA MET A 251 28.83 8.94 -0.41
C MET A 251 29.57 8.31 0.79
N ILE A 252 29.01 8.38 2.01
CA ILE A 252 29.60 7.78 3.22
C ILE A 252 29.81 6.28 3.00
N VAL A 253 28.78 5.58 2.56
CA VAL A 253 28.83 4.13 2.33
C VAL A 253 29.90 3.79 1.31
N SER A 254 29.94 4.53 0.20
CA SER A 254 30.95 4.36 -0.84
C SER A 254 32.36 4.54 -0.30
N LEU A 255 32.57 5.56 0.51
CA LEU A 255 33.86 5.87 1.12
C LEU A 255 34.31 4.81 2.13
N ILE A 256 33.40 4.31 2.98
CA ILE A 256 33.71 3.24 3.93
C ILE A 256 34.13 1.97 3.17
N ILE A 257 33.42 1.62 2.09
CA ILE A 257 33.73 0.46 1.28
C ILE A 257 35.09 0.59 0.59
N ILE A 258 35.41 1.78 0.03
CA ILE A 258 36.70 2.06 -0.64
C ILE A 258 37.84 2.04 0.38
N CYS A 259 37.65 2.64 1.54
CA CYS A 259 38.70 2.76 2.55
C CYS A 259 39.14 1.43 3.13
N ASN A 260 38.27 0.42 3.09
CA ASN A 260 38.55 -0.90 3.64
C ASN A 260 39.13 -0.82 5.07
N PHE A 261 38.37 -0.18 5.97
CA PHE A 261 38.82 0.04 7.34
C PHE A 261 39.15 -1.28 8.03
N LYS A 262 40.37 -1.40 8.54
CA LYS A 262 40.76 -2.51 9.41
C LYS A 262 40.12 -2.26 10.78
N ILE A 263 39.02 -2.92 11.04
CA ILE A 263 38.32 -2.86 12.33
C ILE A 263 38.76 -4.07 13.15
N ASN A 264 39.34 -3.82 14.30
CA ASN A 264 39.66 -4.86 15.25
C ASN A 264 38.40 -5.25 16.03
N LEU A 265 38.22 -6.55 16.25
CA LEU A 265 37.15 -7.06 17.09
C LEU A 265 37.37 -6.63 18.53
N ASN A 266 36.49 -5.78 19.05
CA ASN A 266 36.46 -5.39 20.45
C ASN A 266 35.04 -5.60 21.01
N TYR A 267 34.87 -5.40 22.30
CA TYR A 267 33.61 -5.62 22.98
C TYR A 267 32.47 -4.77 22.39
N PHE A 268 32.74 -3.54 21.97
CA PHE A 268 31.74 -2.60 21.49
C PHE A 268 31.23 -2.89 20.06
N ASN A 269 32.07 -3.48 19.18
CA ASN A 269 31.66 -3.69 17.79
C ASN A 269 31.18 -5.12 17.49
N LYS A 270 31.42 -6.08 18.39
CA LYS A 270 30.92 -7.47 18.24
C LYS A 270 29.41 -7.56 18.06
N PRO A 271 28.55 -6.87 18.84
CA PRO A 271 27.10 -6.96 18.68
C PRO A 271 26.63 -6.49 17.31
N ILE A 272 27.11 -5.33 16.83
CA ILE A 272 26.70 -4.81 15.53
C ILE A 272 27.19 -5.66 14.36
N ILE A 273 28.39 -6.26 14.47
CA ILE A 273 28.91 -7.22 13.49
C ILE A 273 28.05 -8.49 13.47
N HIS A 274 27.60 -8.94 14.63
CA HIS A 274 26.67 -10.07 14.73
C HIS A 274 25.34 -9.76 14.06
N VAL A 275 24.71 -8.62 14.35
CA VAL A 275 23.49 -8.15 13.67
C VAL A 275 23.71 -8.09 12.15
N GLY A 276 24.85 -7.54 11.68
CA GLY A 276 25.18 -7.54 10.27
C GLY A 276 25.32 -8.94 9.65
N THR A 277 25.77 -9.92 10.45
CA THR A 277 25.89 -11.31 9.99
C THR A 277 24.54 -11.97 9.76
N ILE A 278 23.56 -11.73 10.63
CA ILE A 278 22.19 -12.26 10.53
C ILE A 278 21.22 -11.29 9.80
N SER A 279 21.73 -10.19 9.22
CA SER A 279 20.92 -9.10 8.67
C SER A 279 19.94 -9.54 7.58
N TYR A 280 20.22 -10.59 6.83
CA TYR A 280 19.31 -11.13 5.83
C TYR A 280 18.08 -11.76 6.49
N SER A 281 18.25 -12.60 7.48
CA SER A 281 17.13 -13.17 8.25
C SER A 281 16.35 -12.09 8.99
N LEU A 282 17.03 -11.06 9.56
CA LEU A 282 16.37 -9.91 10.18
C LEU A 282 15.52 -9.15 9.17
N TYR A 283 16.02 -8.93 7.95
CA TYR A 283 15.31 -8.25 6.89
C TYR A 283 14.06 -9.01 6.42
N LEU A 284 14.11 -10.34 6.40
CA LEU A 284 12.96 -11.16 6.00
C LEU A 284 11.86 -11.22 7.07
N ILE A 285 12.23 -11.21 8.36
CA ILE A 285 11.31 -11.53 9.46
C ILE A 285 10.72 -10.28 10.12
N HIS A 286 11.42 -9.12 10.09
CA HIS A 286 10.93 -7.95 10.81
C HIS A 286 9.53 -7.49 10.34
N GLN A 287 9.30 -7.45 9.03
CA GLN A 287 8.05 -6.94 8.46
C GLN A 287 6.85 -7.82 8.79
N PRO A 288 6.86 -9.15 8.56
CA PRO A 288 5.74 -10.01 8.98
C PRO A 288 5.39 -9.88 10.45
N VAL A 289 6.38 -9.76 11.33
CA VAL A 289 6.14 -9.63 12.78
C VAL A 289 5.55 -8.26 13.11
N LEU A 290 6.13 -7.17 12.60
CA LEU A 290 5.64 -5.81 12.86
C LEU A 290 4.25 -5.59 12.28
N ALA A 291 4.03 -5.98 11.01
CA ALA A 291 2.75 -5.85 10.34
C ALA A 291 1.68 -6.73 11.01
N GLY A 292 2.03 -7.94 11.46
CA GLY A 292 1.11 -8.80 12.20
C GLY A 292 0.65 -8.16 13.52
N ILE A 293 1.56 -7.52 14.26
CA ILE A 293 1.22 -6.79 15.49
C ILE A 293 0.37 -5.56 15.16
N LYS A 294 0.73 -4.79 14.11
CA LYS A 294 -0.02 -3.61 13.68
C LYS A 294 -1.43 -3.98 13.22
N ASN A 295 -1.60 -5.06 12.46
CA ASN A 295 -2.91 -5.56 12.07
C ASN A 295 -3.74 -5.99 13.28
N ASN A 296 -3.15 -6.74 14.21
CA ASN A 296 -3.87 -7.15 15.41
C ASN A 296 -4.30 -5.95 16.27
N ASN A 297 -3.46 -4.93 16.40
CA ASN A 297 -3.80 -3.71 17.14
C ASN A 297 -4.84 -2.84 16.43
N TYR A 298 -4.84 -2.83 15.09
CA TYR A 298 -5.79 -2.07 14.28
C TYR A 298 -7.19 -2.66 14.33
N TYR A 299 -7.30 -4.00 14.40
CA TYR A 299 -8.57 -4.71 14.47
C TYR A 299 -8.99 -5.13 15.88
N ALA A 300 -8.17 -4.81 16.89
CA ALA A 300 -8.56 -4.98 18.29
C ALA A 300 -9.42 -3.80 18.72
N THR A 301 -10.58 -4.08 19.27
CA THR A 301 -11.48 -3.05 19.79
C THR A 301 -10.84 -2.30 20.95
N PRO A 302 -11.31 -1.05 21.24
CA PRO A 302 -10.68 -0.17 22.23
C PRO A 302 -10.55 -0.75 23.63
N VAL A 303 -11.29 -1.81 23.97
CA VAL A 303 -11.47 -2.23 25.37
C VAL A 303 -10.82 -3.56 25.71
N SER A 304 -10.65 -4.51 24.81
CA SER A 304 -10.35 -5.87 25.28
C SER A 304 -9.00 -6.49 24.95
N TYR A 305 -8.36 -6.20 23.81
CA TYR A 305 -7.18 -6.99 23.43
C TYR A 305 -6.14 -6.25 22.56
N LYS A 306 -5.67 -5.05 22.96
CA LYS A 306 -4.37 -4.58 22.48
C LYS A 306 -3.29 -5.48 23.07
N PHE A 307 -3.04 -6.62 22.45
CA PHE A 307 -2.04 -7.58 22.94
C PHE A 307 -0.66 -6.97 23.11
N ILE A 308 -0.27 -6.01 22.27
CA ILE A 308 1.02 -5.32 22.35
C ILE A 308 0.84 -3.88 21.87
N ASN A 309 0.66 -2.94 22.80
CA ASN A 309 0.74 -1.53 22.43
C ASN A 309 2.21 -1.17 22.15
N LEU A 310 2.54 -0.95 20.86
CA LEU A 310 3.90 -0.59 20.44
C LEU A 310 4.38 0.77 20.96
N ASP A 311 3.47 1.60 21.48
CA ASP A 311 3.82 2.93 22.03
C ASP A 311 4.57 2.83 23.37
N THR A 312 4.53 1.67 24.04
CA THR A 312 5.26 1.48 25.28
C THR A 312 6.69 1.00 25.01
N PRO A 313 7.70 1.56 25.69
CA PRO A 313 9.10 1.14 25.52
C PRO A 313 9.32 -0.35 25.81
N VAL A 314 8.55 -0.93 26.72
CA VAL A 314 8.65 -2.36 27.07
C VAL A 314 8.22 -3.23 25.89
N ASN A 315 7.09 -2.94 25.29
CA ASN A 315 6.57 -3.70 24.15
C ASN A 315 7.45 -3.54 22.90
N LEU A 316 8.02 -2.35 22.70
CA LEU A 316 9.03 -2.13 21.67
C LEU A 316 10.23 -3.08 21.85
N ILE A 317 10.79 -3.11 23.06
CA ILE A 317 11.94 -3.98 23.34
C ILE A 317 11.56 -5.45 23.14
N LEU A 318 10.39 -5.89 23.64
CA LEU A 318 9.92 -7.26 23.46
C LEU A 318 9.76 -7.61 21.98
N THR A 319 9.18 -6.73 21.18
CA THR A 319 9.02 -6.93 19.74
C THR A 319 10.37 -7.07 19.03
N ILE A 320 11.33 -6.22 19.35
CA ILE A 320 12.70 -6.30 18.80
C ILE A 320 13.35 -7.62 19.22
N LEU A 321 13.18 -8.07 20.45
CA LEU A 321 13.70 -9.36 20.93
C LEU A 321 13.06 -10.54 20.20
N VAL A 322 11.74 -10.52 19.96
CA VAL A 322 11.04 -11.56 19.18
C VAL A 322 11.57 -11.59 17.74
N ILE A 323 11.68 -10.44 17.07
CA ILE A 323 12.24 -10.34 15.71
C ILE A 323 13.67 -10.90 15.70
N TYR A 324 14.50 -10.51 16.66
CA TYR A 324 15.87 -10.98 16.75
C TYR A 324 15.93 -12.50 16.96
N PHE A 325 15.14 -13.04 17.88
CA PHE A 325 15.11 -14.47 18.21
C PHE A 325 14.68 -15.32 17.01
N LEU A 326 13.56 -14.96 16.36
CA LEU A 326 13.07 -15.65 15.16
C LEU A 326 14.08 -15.56 14.01
N SER A 327 14.74 -14.41 13.85
CA SER A 327 15.77 -14.23 12.83
C SER A 327 17.03 -15.04 13.12
N ALA A 328 17.41 -15.18 14.38
CA ALA A 328 18.51 -16.03 14.80
C ALA A 328 18.20 -17.51 14.52
N ILE A 329 16.99 -17.97 14.82
CA ILE A 329 16.52 -19.33 14.49
C ILE A 329 16.62 -19.54 12.97
N ASN A 330 16.03 -18.64 12.17
CA ASN A 330 16.09 -18.74 10.70
C ASN A 330 17.54 -18.80 10.19
N TYR A 331 18.42 -17.96 10.73
CA TYR A 331 19.83 -17.91 10.33
C TYR A 331 20.58 -19.20 10.69
N PHE A 332 20.53 -19.63 11.96
CA PHE A 332 21.35 -20.75 12.45
C PHE A 332 20.84 -22.11 11.98
N PHE A 333 19.52 -22.33 12.04
CA PHE A 333 18.91 -23.63 11.76
C PHE A 333 18.54 -23.84 10.28
N VAL A 334 18.28 -22.75 9.54
CA VAL A 334 17.89 -22.84 8.13
C VAL A 334 19.01 -22.32 7.22
N GLU A 335 19.31 -21.02 7.24
CA GLU A 335 20.25 -20.42 6.28
C GLU A 335 21.63 -21.07 6.33
N GLN A 336 22.23 -21.21 7.52
CA GLN A 336 23.57 -21.80 7.66
C GLN A 336 23.62 -23.28 7.28
N LYS A 337 22.59 -24.05 7.62
CA LYS A 337 22.53 -25.48 7.32
C LYS A 337 22.64 -25.75 5.83
N PHE A 338 21.75 -25.11 5.04
CA PHE A 338 21.74 -25.28 3.59
C PHE A 338 22.98 -24.67 2.90
N ARG A 339 23.58 -23.64 3.49
CA ARG A 339 24.80 -23.00 2.96
C ARG A 339 26.05 -23.88 3.10
N LYS A 340 26.19 -24.68 4.16
CA LYS A 340 27.35 -25.46 4.49
C LYS A 340 27.36 -26.88 3.88
N GLU A 341 26.20 -27.50 3.70
CA GLU A 341 26.10 -28.90 3.27
C GLU A 341 26.35 -29.08 1.76
N GLU A 342 27.20 -30.08 1.42
CA GLU A 342 27.39 -30.50 0.02
C GLU A 342 26.13 -31.14 -0.58
N SER A 343 25.36 -31.88 0.22
CA SER A 343 24.05 -32.47 -0.15
C SER A 343 22.90 -31.46 -0.27
N GLY A 344 23.14 -30.20 0.02
CA GLY A 344 22.13 -29.16 0.21
C GLY A 344 21.18 -28.90 -0.99
N ILE A 345 21.43 -29.39 -2.20
CA ILE A 345 20.46 -29.26 -3.31
C ILE A 345 19.32 -30.27 -3.16
N LYS A 346 19.60 -31.54 -2.83
CA LYS A 346 18.54 -32.53 -2.62
C LYS A 346 17.63 -32.12 -1.45
N GLY A 347 18.22 -31.71 -0.32
CA GLY A 347 17.49 -31.20 0.83
C GLY A 347 16.69 -29.92 0.49
N LEU A 348 17.25 -29.03 -0.32
CA LEU A 348 16.54 -27.82 -0.77
C LEU A 348 15.37 -28.16 -1.68
N LEU A 349 15.49 -29.12 -2.60
CA LEU A 349 14.39 -29.58 -3.45
C LEU A 349 13.26 -30.18 -2.61
N VAL A 350 13.59 -30.99 -1.60
CA VAL A 350 12.60 -31.51 -0.64
C VAL A 350 11.93 -30.38 0.12
N PHE A 351 12.67 -29.37 0.57
CA PHE A 351 12.12 -28.23 1.29
C PHE A 351 11.19 -27.40 0.39
N ILE A 352 11.55 -27.18 -0.88
CA ILE A 352 10.67 -26.53 -1.87
C ILE A 352 9.40 -27.34 -2.08
N LEU A 353 9.52 -28.67 -2.22
CA LEU A 353 8.35 -29.54 -2.41
C LEU A 353 7.40 -29.46 -1.20
N ILE A 354 7.94 -29.53 0.02
CA ILE A 354 7.14 -29.37 1.24
C ILE A 354 6.45 -28.00 1.26
N PHE A 355 7.15 -26.93 0.87
CA PHE A 355 6.59 -25.61 0.80
C PHE A 355 5.46 -25.51 -0.24
N ILE A 356 5.62 -26.12 -1.42
CA ILE A 356 4.58 -26.16 -2.45
C ILE A 356 3.34 -26.92 -1.94
N ILE A 357 3.54 -28.08 -1.33
CA ILE A 357 2.43 -28.86 -0.75
C ILE A 357 1.72 -28.05 0.32
N PHE A 358 2.47 -27.36 1.18
CA PHE A 358 1.91 -26.45 2.18
C PHE A 358 1.09 -25.34 1.53
N LEU A 359 1.61 -24.65 0.50
CA LEU A 359 0.87 -23.60 -0.22
C LEU A 359 -0.43 -24.11 -0.83
N LEU A 360 -0.43 -25.31 -1.40
CA LEU A 360 -1.62 -25.91 -1.97
C LEU A 360 -2.65 -26.33 -0.88
N SER A 361 -2.19 -26.62 0.33
CA SER A 361 -3.07 -26.98 1.45
C SER A 361 -3.62 -25.76 2.23
N ILE A 362 -3.03 -24.58 2.06
CA ILE A 362 -3.37 -23.37 2.82
C ILE A 362 -4.84 -22.99 2.74
N PRO A 363 -5.53 -22.96 1.57
CA PRO A 363 -6.94 -22.59 1.52
C PRO A 363 -7.80 -23.52 2.40
N ASN A 364 -7.48 -24.81 2.42
CA ASN A 364 -8.18 -25.77 3.26
C ASN A 364 -7.84 -25.61 4.75
N ILE A 365 -6.57 -25.35 5.08
CA ILE A 365 -6.15 -25.06 6.45
C ILE A 365 -6.86 -23.81 6.96
N TYR A 366 -6.92 -22.75 6.14
CA TYR A 366 -7.58 -21.52 6.49
C TYR A 366 -9.08 -21.74 6.77
N LYS A 367 -9.79 -22.52 5.92
CA LYS A 367 -11.20 -22.90 6.14
C LYS A 367 -11.40 -23.67 7.46
N ILE A 368 -10.48 -24.57 7.82
CA ILE A 368 -10.55 -25.36 9.07
C ILE A 368 -10.30 -24.50 10.29
N THR A 369 -9.30 -23.60 10.23
CA THR A 369 -8.93 -22.73 11.36
C THR A 369 -9.90 -21.57 11.55
N ASN A 370 -10.66 -21.21 10.51
CA ASN A 370 -11.68 -20.19 10.53
C ASN A 370 -13.03 -20.82 10.13
N PRO A 371 -13.69 -21.57 11.03
CA PRO A 371 -14.93 -22.32 10.73
C PRO A 371 -16.08 -21.39 10.31
N ASN A 372 -16.01 -20.12 10.66
CA ASN A 372 -16.93 -19.07 10.23
C ASN A 372 -16.50 -18.41 8.92
N TYR A 373 -15.57 -19.03 8.18
CA TYR A 373 -15.18 -18.57 6.86
C TYR A 373 -16.39 -18.61 5.93
N VAL A 374 -16.88 -17.46 5.58
CA VAL A 374 -17.79 -17.29 4.46
C VAL A 374 -16.91 -17.21 3.23
N GLU A 375 -17.09 -18.15 2.30
CA GLU A 375 -16.44 -18.03 0.99
C GLU A 375 -17.04 -16.78 0.37
N ILE A 376 -16.21 -15.75 0.25
CA ILE A 376 -16.58 -14.52 -0.43
C ILE A 376 -16.65 -14.89 -1.90
N THR A 377 -17.81 -15.40 -2.30
CA THR A 377 -18.16 -15.48 -3.70
C THR A 377 -18.49 -14.06 -4.15
N ASN A 378 -18.30 -13.75 -5.44
CA ASN A 378 -18.69 -12.46 -6.01
C ASN A 378 -20.16 -12.10 -5.73
N ASP A 379 -20.98 -13.07 -5.35
CA ASP A 379 -22.41 -12.92 -5.09
C ASP A 379 -22.72 -12.47 -3.66
N ASN A 380 -21.84 -12.76 -2.67
CA ASN A 380 -22.12 -12.49 -1.24
C ASN A 380 -21.35 -11.28 -0.70
N PHE A 381 -20.31 -10.82 -1.39
CA PHE A 381 -19.48 -9.74 -0.91
C PHE A 381 -18.74 -9.07 -2.08
N GLU A 382 -19.38 -8.07 -2.67
CA GLU A 382 -18.68 -7.16 -3.58
C GLU A 382 -17.84 -6.14 -2.79
N LEU A 383 -16.85 -6.62 -2.05
CA LEU A 383 -15.70 -5.80 -1.70
C LEU A 383 -14.80 -5.64 -2.95
N LYS A 384 -15.36 -5.16 -3.99
CA LYS A 384 -14.57 -4.49 -5.01
C LYS A 384 -14.19 -3.16 -4.37
N ARG A 385 -12.95 -3.07 -3.88
CA ARG A 385 -12.35 -1.79 -3.49
C ARG A 385 -12.82 -0.73 -4.47
N GLY A 386 -13.64 0.16 -4.01
CA GLY A 386 -14.06 1.46 -4.45
C GLY A 386 -13.85 2.00 -5.86
N THR A 387 -13.51 1.17 -6.82
CA THR A 387 -13.20 1.63 -8.18
C THR A 387 -14.21 1.21 -9.24
N ASN A 388 -15.04 0.20 -9.00
CA ASN A 388 -15.92 -0.29 -10.07
C ASN A 388 -17.21 0.54 -10.25
N TYR A 389 -17.73 1.14 -9.19
CA TYR A 389 -18.87 2.08 -9.31
C TYR A 389 -18.45 3.43 -9.88
N LEU A 390 -17.15 3.70 -9.94
CA LEU A 390 -16.59 4.95 -10.46
C LEU A 390 -16.08 4.82 -11.90
N GLN A 391 -16.29 3.68 -12.56
CA GLN A 391 -15.84 3.47 -13.94
C GLN A 391 -16.96 3.74 -14.92
N GLY A 392 -16.82 4.81 -15.70
CA GLY A 392 -17.68 5.12 -16.84
C GLY A 392 -17.56 4.08 -17.97
N ARG A 393 -18.32 4.25 -19.05
CA ARG A 393 -18.39 3.35 -20.22
C ARG A 393 -17.04 2.95 -20.81
N ASN A 394 -15.98 3.75 -20.55
CA ASN A 394 -14.63 3.54 -21.10
C ASN A 394 -13.61 3.04 -20.06
N ASN A 395 -14.04 2.53 -18.90
CA ASN A 395 -13.18 2.18 -17.76
C ASN A 395 -12.40 3.39 -17.18
N GLU A 396 -12.89 4.60 -17.36
CA GLU A 396 -12.31 5.81 -16.78
C GLU A 396 -12.95 6.08 -15.41
N LEU A 397 -12.18 6.61 -14.47
CA LEU A 397 -12.71 7.04 -13.18
C LEU A 397 -13.69 8.19 -13.36
N CYS A 398 -14.87 8.11 -12.75
CA CYS A 398 -15.92 9.08 -12.88
C CYS A 398 -15.84 10.21 -11.84
N ILE A 399 -15.31 9.91 -10.67
CA ILE A 399 -15.15 10.88 -9.58
C ILE A 399 -14.00 11.86 -9.89
N THR A 400 -14.09 13.10 -9.46
CA THR A 400 -13.07 14.16 -9.67
C THR A 400 -12.91 14.61 -11.13
N ARG A 401 -14.00 14.83 -11.84
CA ARG A 401 -13.98 15.37 -13.21
C ARG A 401 -14.00 16.90 -13.21
N ASP A 402 -13.24 17.50 -14.10
CA ASP A 402 -13.02 18.95 -14.14
C ASP A 402 -14.06 19.72 -14.98
N SER A 403 -14.93 19.01 -15.73
CA SER A 403 -15.93 19.64 -16.61
C SER A 403 -17.18 18.77 -16.76
N ILE A 404 -18.30 19.41 -17.13
CA ILE A 404 -19.58 18.75 -17.47
C ILE A 404 -19.41 17.75 -18.62
N GLU A 405 -18.62 18.10 -19.63
CA GLU A 405 -18.35 17.22 -20.77
C GLU A 405 -17.63 15.92 -20.37
N SER A 406 -16.90 15.96 -19.27
CA SER A 406 -16.19 14.79 -18.73
C SER A 406 -17.00 14.00 -17.69
N ALA A 407 -18.20 14.45 -17.32
CA ALA A 407 -19.07 13.73 -16.38
C ALA A 407 -19.43 12.35 -16.93
N CYS A 408 -19.41 11.33 -16.05
CA CYS A 408 -19.83 9.99 -16.46
C CYS A 408 -21.35 9.93 -16.62
N VAL A 409 -21.77 9.30 -17.71
CA VAL A 409 -23.17 9.12 -18.05
C VAL A 409 -23.50 7.64 -18.12
N PHE A 410 -24.51 7.20 -17.39
CA PHE A 410 -24.99 5.83 -17.34
C PHE A 410 -26.47 5.78 -17.77
N GLY A 411 -26.87 4.70 -18.44
CA GLY A 411 -28.23 4.57 -18.96
C GLY A 411 -28.49 5.37 -20.25
N ASN A 412 -29.72 5.27 -20.76
CA ASN A 412 -30.17 5.90 -22.01
C ASN A 412 -31.63 6.38 -21.90
N GLY A 413 -32.17 6.52 -20.69
CA GLY A 413 -33.56 6.94 -20.46
C GLY A 413 -33.78 8.42 -20.80
N GLU A 414 -35.03 8.80 -20.96
CA GLU A 414 -35.41 10.18 -21.27
C GLU A 414 -35.29 11.10 -20.06
N LYS A 415 -35.59 10.58 -18.85
CA LYS A 415 -35.47 11.33 -17.59
C LYS A 415 -34.02 11.41 -17.13
N LYS A 416 -33.62 12.59 -16.65
CA LYS A 416 -32.23 12.79 -16.16
C LYS A 416 -32.19 12.81 -14.63
N LEU A 417 -31.26 12.01 -14.09
CA LEU A 417 -30.97 11.88 -12.67
C LEU A 417 -29.50 12.28 -12.44
N TYR A 418 -29.28 13.32 -11.66
CA TYR A 418 -27.95 13.86 -11.38
C TYR A 418 -27.53 13.49 -9.96
N PHE A 419 -26.30 13.00 -9.82
CA PHE A 419 -25.68 12.72 -8.54
C PHE A 419 -24.68 13.82 -8.23
N LEU A 420 -24.94 14.61 -7.18
CA LEU A 420 -24.13 15.76 -6.80
C LEU A 420 -23.69 15.61 -5.33
N GLY A 421 -22.44 15.32 -5.09
CA GLY A 421 -21.95 15.06 -3.72
C GLY A 421 -20.54 14.55 -3.66
N ASP A 422 -20.20 13.96 -2.54
CA ASP A 422 -18.92 13.29 -2.37
C ASP A 422 -18.97 11.83 -2.86
N SER A 423 -17.89 11.09 -2.57
CA SER A 423 -17.77 9.67 -2.96
C SER A 423 -18.86 8.77 -2.36
N THR A 424 -19.50 9.19 -1.26
CA THR A 424 -20.63 8.46 -0.66
C THR A 424 -21.84 8.49 -1.59
N VAL A 425 -22.14 9.64 -2.17
CA VAL A 425 -23.22 9.79 -3.18
C VAL A 425 -22.85 9.05 -4.45
N ALA A 426 -21.60 9.11 -4.90
CA ALA A 426 -21.14 8.34 -6.06
C ALA A 426 -21.39 6.84 -5.92
N SER A 427 -21.23 6.29 -4.71
CA SER A 427 -21.43 4.87 -4.46
C SER A 427 -22.88 4.40 -4.62
N LEU A 428 -23.86 5.29 -4.56
CA LEU A 428 -25.27 4.98 -4.81
C LEU A 428 -25.55 4.59 -6.25
N ILE A 429 -24.77 5.11 -7.21
CA ILE A 429 -24.98 4.86 -8.65
C ILE A 429 -24.95 3.36 -8.95
N SER A 430 -24.13 2.61 -8.25
CA SER A 430 -24.00 1.16 -8.43
C SER A 430 -25.28 0.39 -8.18
N GLY A 431 -26.10 0.83 -7.23
CA GLY A 431 -27.41 0.24 -6.94
C GLY A 431 -28.43 0.47 -8.08
N PHE A 432 -28.38 1.64 -8.70
CA PHE A 432 -29.28 1.94 -9.82
C PHE A 432 -28.94 1.16 -11.10
N LEU A 433 -27.68 0.82 -11.33
CA LEU A 433 -27.26 0.19 -12.59
C LEU A 433 -27.77 -1.23 -12.77
N ASN A 434 -28.18 -1.89 -11.71
CA ASN A 434 -28.57 -3.31 -11.71
C ASN A 434 -30.09 -3.52 -11.69
N GLU A 435 -30.90 -2.45 -11.61
CA GLU A 435 -32.34 -2.55 -11.48
C GLU A 435 -33.08 -2.11 -12.76
N ASP A 436 -33.98 -2.96 -13.24
CA ASP A 436 -34.77 -2.73 -14.46
C ASP A 436 -35.60 -1.44 -14.39
N MET A 437 -36.01 -1.02 -13.19
CA MET A 437 -36.84 0.16 -12.97
C MET A 437 -36.14 1.47 -13.37
N PHE A 438 -34.81 1.47 -13.42
CA PHE A 438 -34.06 2.68 -13.75
C PHE A 438 -33.68 2.80 -15.24
N TYR A 439 -34.10 1.89 -16.10
CA TYR A 439 -33.89 2.00 -17.55
C TYR A 439 -34.53 3.24 -18.19
N SER A 440 -35.53 3.84 -17.53
CA SER A 440 -36.15 5.10 -17.97
C SER A 440 -35.30 6.34 -17.67
N TYR A 441 -34.19 6.19 -16.94
CA TYR A 441 -33.34 7.28 -16.52
C TYR A 441 -31.98 7.28 -17.23
N THR A 442 -31.45 8.47 -17.47
CA THR A 442 -30.03 8.72 -17.74
C THR A 442 -29.42 9.31 -16.48
N MET A 443 -28.50 8.59 -15.87
CA MET A 443 -27.79 8.98 -14.66
C MET A 443 -26.51 9.71 -15.01
N ILE A 444 -26.26 10.84 -14.35
CA ILE A 444 -25.13 11.73 -14.62
C ILE A 444 -24.38 11.98 -13.31
N ASP A 445 -23.12 11.59 -13.29
CA ASP A 445 -22.27 11.65 -12.09
C ASP A 445 -21.48 12.97 -12.05
N TYR A 446 -21.87 13.83 -11.11
CA TYR A 446 -21.20 15.08 -10.76
C TYR A 446 -20.57 15.02 -9.36
N THR A 447 -20.11 13.88 -8.93
CA THR A 447 -19.53 13.72 -7.60
C THR A 447 -18.06 14.06 -7.55
N GLN A 448 -17.60 14.47 -6.36
CA GLN A 448 -16.21 14.85 -6.09
C GLN A 448 -15.69 14.14 -4.85
N ALA A 449 -14.44 13.70 -4.86
CA ALA A 449 -13.86 13.04 -3.70
C ALA A 449 -13.78 13.97 -2.48
N GLY A 450 -14.50 13.60 -1.41
CA GLY A 450 -14.42 14.26 -0.11
C GLY A 450 -15.13 15.62 -0.01
N CYS A 451 -15.79 16.12 -1.06
CA CYS A 451 -16.51 17.37 -0.97
C CYS A 451 -17.66 17.49 -2.00
N LEU A 452 -18.50 18.48 -1.79
CA LEU A 452 -19.59 18.80 -2.71
C LEU A 452 -19.06 19.68 -3.86
N PRO A 453 -19.24 19.32 -5.14
CA PRO A 453 -18.68 20.04 -6.29
C PRO A 453 -19.46 21.33 -6.60
N ILE A 454 -19.36 22.32 -5.73
CA ILE A 454 -19.94 23.66 -5.85
C ILE A 454 -18.81 24.68 -5.85
N LEU A 455 -18.96 25.72 -6.65
CA LEU A 455 -17.95 26.77 -6.84
C LEU A 455 -17.46 27.36 -5.50
N GLY A 456 -16.17 27.24 -5.24
CA GLY A 456 -15.52 27.80 -4.05
C GLY A 456 -15.75 27.03 -2.75
N LEU A 457 -16.46 25.89 -2.74
CA LEU A 457 -16.60 25.03 -1.57
C LEU A 457 -15.43 24.03 -1.42
N CYS A 458 -14.87 23.60 -2.53
CA CYS A 458 -13.73 22.71 -2.55
C CYS A 458 -12.46 23.47 -2.95
N ASP A 459 -11.31 23.05 -2.49
CA ASP A 459 -9.99 23.60 -2.89
C ASP A 459 -9.64 23.31 -4.38
N PHE A 460 -10.53 22.64 -5.09
CA PHE A 460 -10.37 22.31 -6.52
C PHE A 460 -10.81 23.48 -7.39
N LYS A 461 -10.05 23.74 -8.44
CA LYS A 461 -10.37 24.74 -9.46
C LYS A 461 -11.47 24.20 -10.38
N TYR A 462 -12.74 24.36 -9.96
CA TYR A 462 -13.82 24.27 -10.93
C TYR A 462 -13.82 25.51 -11.80
N ASP A 463 -14.01 25.29 -13.10
CA ASP A 463 -14.27 26.37 -14.02
C ASP A 463 -15.61 27.04 -13.65
N GLU A 464 -15.65 28.35 -13.64
CA GLU A 464 -16.87 29.11 -13.42
C GLU A 464 -17.96 28.68 -14.41
N GLN A 465 -17.58 28.29 -15.62
CA GLN A 465 -18.50 27.79 -16.64
C GLN A 465 -19.13 26.46 -16.22
N TYR A 466 -18.41 25.56 -15.58
CA TYR A 466 -18.97 24.32 -15.03
C TYR A 466 -20.10 24.58 -14.05
N TYR A 467 -19.93 25.54 -13.14
CA TYR A 467 -20.96 25.92 -12.18
C TYR A 467 -22.18 26.54 -12.86
N ILE A 468 -21.98 27.45 -13.84
CA ILE A 468 -23.04 28.06 -14.61
C ILE A 468 -23.87 26.99 -15.34
N ASP A 469 -23.21 26.03 -15.95
CA ASP A 469 -23.87 24.92 -16.65
C ASP A 469 -24.68 24.06 -15.68
N LEU A 470 -24.11 23.72 -14.50
CA LEU A 470 -24.76 22.93 -13.47
C LEU A 470 -26.07 23.60 -12.99
N VAL A 471 -26.03 24.87 -12.61
CA VAL A 471 -27.21 25.60 -12.11
C VAL A 471 -28.21 25.94 -13.22
N SER A 472 -27.84 25.79 -14.49
CA SER A 472 -28.72 25.98 -15.64
C SER A 472 -29.60 24.76 -15.97
N ILE A 473 -29.35 23.60 -15.36
CA ILE A 473 -30.10 22.36 -15.55
C ILE A 473 -31.57 22.56 -15.12
N LYS A 474 -32.51 22.07 -15.95
CA LYS A 474 -33.95 22.24 -15.72
C LYS A 474 -34.71 20.92 -15.74
N ASN A 475 -35.85 20.88 -15.02
CA ASN A 475 -36.80 19.77 -15.01
C ASN A 475 -36.13 18.41 -14.77
N SER A 476 -35.21 18.37 -13.82
CA SER A 476 -34.38 17.19 -13.53
C SER A 476 -34.47 16.84 -12.05
N ILE A 477 -33.96 15.66 -11.72
CA ILE A 477 -33.88 15.17 -10.35
C ILE A 477 -32.42 15.15 -9.93
N PHE A 478 -32.14 15.66 -8.71
CA PHE A 478 -30.82 15.62 -8.09
C PHE A 478 -30.83 14.75 -6.84
N ILE A 479 -29.83 13.90 -6.70
CA ILE A 479 -29.47 13.25 -5.43
C ILE A 479 -28.23 13.97 -4.93
N MET A 480 -28.36 14.67 -3.81
CA MET A 480 -27.29 15.48 -3.24
C MET A 480 -26.95 15.03 -1.83
N GLY A 481 -25.73 15.33 -1.39
CA GLY A 481 -25.34 15.15 0.00
C GLY A 481 -24.03 14.40 0.17
N GLY A 482 -24.03 13.48 1.14
CA GLY A 482 -22.86 12.74 1.56
C GLY A 482 -22.21 13.30 2.83
N ASN A 483 -21.34 12.51 3.45
CA ASN A 483 -20.74 12.87 4.74
C ASN A 483 -19.83 14.10 4.68
N GLY A 484 -19.19 14.37 3.53
CA GLY A 484 -18.41 15.59 3.30
C GLY A 484 -19.25 16.86 3.31
N THR A 485 -20.54 16.77 2.96
CA THR A 485 -21.48 17.90 2.89
C THR A 485 -21.80 18.48 4.26
N TYR A 486 -21.68 17.69 5.33
CA TYR A 486 -21.92 18.14 6.70
C TYR A 486 -21.18 19.44 7.07
N ASN A 487 -19.96 19.60 6.59
CA ASN A 487 -19.15 20.79 6.87
C ASN A 487 -19.64 22.05 6.16
N TYR A 488 -20.55 21.92 5.20
CA TYR A 488 -21.03 23.00 4.33
C TYR A 488 -22.50 23.33 4.51
N LEU A 489 -23.25 22.69 5.42
CA LEU A 489 -24.68 22.95 5.66
C LEU A 489 -24.98 24.38 6.14
N ASP A 490 -23.98 25.05 6.71
CA ASP A 490 -24.10 26.47 7.10
C ASP A 490 -23.53 27.45 6.04
N ASP A 491 -23.08 26.97 4.89
CA ASP A 491 -22.44 27.78 3.86
C ASP A 491 -23.45 28.39 2.91
N GLN A 492 -23.42 29.72 2.75
CA GLN A 492 -24.34 30.46 1.90
C GLN A 492 -24.27 30.03 0.43
N ARG A 493 -23.11 29.59 -0.05
CA ARG A 493 -22.95 29.13 -1.44
C ARG A 493 -23.74 27.86 -1.74
N LEU A 494 -23.88 26.98 -0.75
CA LEU A 494 -24.76 25.81 -0.87
C LEU A 494 -26.25 26.25 -0.97
N LEU A 495 -26.68 27.17 -0.11
CA LEU A 495 -28.02 27.72 -0.14
C LEU A 495 -28.34 28.34 -1.50
N ASP A 496 -27.50 29.24 -1.98
CA ASP A 496 -27.68 29.93 -3.26
C ASP A 496 -27.75 28.93 -4.44
N THR A 497 -26.92 27.85 -4.40
CA THR A 497 -26.94 26.82 -5.44
C THR A 497 -28.24 26.02 -5.44
N LEU A 498 -28.74 25.64 -4.27
CA LEU A 498 -30.00 24.89 -4.16
C LEU A 498 -31.19 25.74 -4.61
N GLU A 499 -31.24 27.01 -4.23
CA GLU A 499 -32.29 27.95 -4.68
C GLU A 499 -32.29 28.05 -6.21
N LEU A 500 -31.15 28.27 -6.84
CA LEU A 500 -31.03 28.32 -8.30
C LEU A 500 -31.46 27.01 -8.99
N LEU A 501 -31.09 25.87 -8.43
CA LEU A 501 -31.51 24.56 -8.96
C LEU A 501 -33.04 24.39 -8.85
N MET A 502 -33.66 24.78 -7.73
CA MET A 502 -35.10 24.65 -7.52
C MET A 502 -35.93 25.67 -8.33
N GLU A 503 -35.41 26.88 -8.55
CA GLU A 503 -36.00 27.87 -9.46
C GLU A 503 -36.09 27.33 -10.89
N ASN A 504 -35.15 26.51 -11.31
CA ASN A 504 -35.13 25.82 -12.60
C ASN A 504 -36.03 24.57 -12.66
N ASN A 505 -36.94 24.42 -11.73
CA ASN A 505 -37.92 23.33 -11.65
C ASN A 505 -37.25 21.95 -11.43
N ASN A 506 -36.11 21.88 -10.73
CA ASN A 506 -35.50 20.63 -10.34
C ASN A 506 -36.03 20.18 -8.98
N TYR A 507 -36.12 18.85 -8.79
CA TYR A 507 -36.38 18.21 -7.52
C TYR A 507 -35.06 17.72 -6.91
N ILE A 508 -34.88 17.95 -5.60
CA ILE A 508 -33.63 17.62 -4.89
C ILE A 508 -33.94 16.67 -3.75
N TYR A 509 -33.32 15.50 -3.81
CA TYR A 509 -33.28 14.53 -2.71
C TYR A 509 -31.97 14.68 -1.97
N PHE A 510 -32.05 15.14 -0.72
CA PHE A 510 -30.87 15.39 0.08
C PHE A 510 -30.58 14.18 0.99
N LEU A 511 -29.44 13.52 0.76
CA LEU A 511 -28.98 12.36 1.52
C LEU A 511 -28.57 12.80 2.92
N GLY A 512 -29.19 12.22 3.93
CA GLY A 512 -28.90 12.44 5.34
C GLY A 512 -27.56 11.88 5.77
N TYR A 513 -27.30 11.92 7.06
CA TYR A 513 -26.10 11.37 7.63
C TYR A 513 -25.97 9.87 7.34
N VAL A 514 -24.88 9.50 6.69
CA VAL A 514 -24.54 8.09 6.46
C VAL A 514 -23.76 7.58 7.66
N PRO A 515 -24.30 6.61 8.42
CA PRO A 515 -23.58 6.03 9.54
C PRO A 515 -22.25 5.44 9.05
N THR A 516 -21.16 5.83 9.68
CA THR A 516 -19.85 5.29 9.35
C THR A 516 -19.61 4.03 10.18
N SER A 517 -19.39 2.87 9.57
CA SER A 517 -18.90 1.76 10.34
C SER A 517 -17.44 2.03 10.72
N SER A 518 -17.01 1.61 11.92
CA SER A 518 -15.56 1.56 12.14
C SER A 518 -14.98 0.48 11.23
N VAL A 519 -13.81 0.73 10.67
CA VAL A 519 -13.06 -0.31 9.93
C VAL A 519 -12.91 -1.57 10.80
N ASP A 520 -12.84 -1.37 12.11
CA ASP A 520 -12.75 -2.43 13.12
C ASP A 520 -14.00 -3.31 13.18
N GLU A 521 -15.20 -2.77 13.02
CA GLU A 521 -16.45 -3.54 13.03
C GLU A 521 -16.63 -4.36 11.78
N ILE A 522 -16.39 -3.76 10.61
CA ILE A 522 -16.41 -4.48 9.33
C ILE A 522 -15.43 -5.65 9.40
N MET A 523 -14.21 -5.38 9.84
CA MET A 523 -13.16 -6.37 9.88
C MET A 523 -13.37 -7.43 10.97
N TYR A 524 -13.98 -7.06 12.10
CA TYR A 524 -14.35 -8.02 13.14
C TYR A 524 -15.46 -8.94 12.65
N PHE A 525 -16.51 -8.40 12.02
CA PHE A 525 -17.57 -9.20 11.41
C PHE A 525 -17.02 -10.16 10.36
N MET A 526 -16.19 -9.67 9.45
CA MET A 526 -15.55 -10.48 8.41
C MET A 526 -14.69 -11.62 8.97
N LYS A 527 -14.02 -11.38 10.11
CA LYS A 527 -13.14 -12.36 10.74
C LYS A 527 -13.91 -13.42 11.54
N ASN A 528 -14.99 -13.04 12.21
CA ASN A 528 -15.64 -13.87 13.21
C ASN A 528 -17.04 -14.34 12.79
N ASN A 529 -17.61 -13.80 11.72
CA ASN A 529 -19.01 -13.99 11.32
C ASN A 529 -19.98 -13.81 12.51
N LYS A 530 -19.65 -12.92 13.41
CA LYS A 530 -20.39 -12.59 14.63
C LYS A 530 -20.46 -11.10 14.81
N TYR A 531 -21.63 -10.64 15.23
CA TYR A 531 -21.84 -9.25 15.60
C TYR A 531 -21.09 -8.89 16.86
N TYR A 532 -20.67 -7.66 16.91
CA TYR A 532 -20.10 -7.05 18.08
C TYR A 532 -21.21 -6.78 19.10
N SER A 533 -21.35 -7.59 20.13
CA SER A 533 -22.51 -7.50 21.03
C SER A 533 -22.30 -6.68 22.31
N SER A 534 -21.07 -6.36 22.70
CA SER A 534 -20.83 -5.80 24.04
C SER A 534 -20.35 -4.34 24.08
N ASP A 535 -19.71 -3.82 23.02
CA ASP A 535 -19.16 -2.47 23.01
C ASP A 535 -19.85 -1.51 22.03
N ASN A 536 -20.89 -1.97 21.35
CA ASN A 536 -21.69 -1.20 20.40
C ASN A 536 -22.39 0.02 21.02
N ILE A 537 -22.58 0.04 22.35
CA ILE A 537 -23.30 1.12 23.02
C ILE A 537 -22.56 2.47 22.88
N SER A 538 -21.24 2.48 22.95
CA SER A 538 -20.48 3.73 22.81
C SER A 538 -20.40 4.18 21.35
N PHE A 539 -20.21 3.25 20.42
CA PHE A 539 -20.21 3.53 18.99
C PHE A 539 -21.59 3.96 18.51
N HIS A 540 -22.62 3.23 18.86
CA HIS A 540 -24.00 3.59 18.54
C HIS A 540 -24.36 5.00 19.08
N LYS A 541 -24.01 5.32 20.33
CA LYS A 541 -24.19 6.66 20.89
C LYS A 541 -23.44 7.74 20.12
N ASP A 542 -22.24 7.47 19.62
CA ASP A 542 -21.49 8.40 18.77
C ASP A 542 -22.21 8.62 17.43
N GLN A 543 -22.68 7.56 16.77
CA GLN A 543 -23.42 7.65 15.52
C GLN A 543 -24.77 8.40 15.71
N VAL A 544 -25.52 8.09 16.77
CA VAL A 544 -26.75 8.81 17.13
C VAL A 544 -26.47 10.30 17.38
N SER A 545 -25.40 10.62 18.09
CA SER A 545 -25.00 12.00 18.36
C SER A 545 -24.65 12.75 17.08
N ARG A 546 -23.94 12.11 16.15
CA ARG A 546 -23.56 12.69 14.85
C ARG A 546 -24.77 12.86 13.96
N ASN A 547 -25.68 11.88 13.90
CA ASN A 547 -26.92 12.00 13.15
C ASN A 547 -27.75 13.17 13.67
N LYS A 548 -27.94 13.27 14.98
CA LYS A 548 -28.67 14.38 15.58
C LYS A 548 -28.08 15.75 15.27
N ASP A 549 -26.75 15.87 15.35
CA ASP A 549 -26.06 17.11 15.00
C ASP A 549 -26.22 17.44 13.49
N PHE A 550 -26.20 16.43 12.64
CA PHE A 550 -26.50 16.59 11.21
C PHE A 550 -27.93 17.03 10.97
N GLU A 551 -28.92 16.38 11.60
CA GLU A 551 -30.34 16.74 11.50
C GLU A 551 -30.60 18.15 12.02
N ASP A 552 -30.02 18.53 13.15
CA ASP A 552 -30.15 19.87 13.71
C ASP A 552 -29.63 20.95 12.74
N LYS A 553 -28.47 20.70 12.13
CA LYS A 553 -27.90 21.59 11.09
C LYS A 553 -28.73 21.58 9.82
N PHE A 554 -29.18 20.40 9.36
CA PHE A 554 -30.01 20.30 8.17
C PHE A 554 -31.38 20.98 8.38
N ASN A 555 -32.03 20.82 9.53
CA ASN A 555 -33.28 21.49 9.85
C ASN A 555 -33.12 23.03 9.87
N ASN A 556 -32.02 23.52 10.44
CA ASN A 556 -31.70 24.94 10.38
C ASN A 556 -31.47 25.43 8.94
N PHE A 557 -30.82 24.63 8.12
CA PHE A 557 -30.64 24.86 6.70
C PHE A 557 -31.98 24.82 5.95
N TYR A 558 -32.80 23.77 6.17
CA TYR A 558 -34.12 23.56 5.54
C TYR A 558 -35.11 24.68 5.78
N THR A 559 -35.05 25.38 6.92
CA THR A 559 -35.88 26.54 7.21
C THR A 559 -35.53 27.80 6.43
N LYS A 560 -34.33 27.85 5.83
CA LYS A 560 -33.83 29.01 5.07
C LYS A 560 -34.12 28.91 3.57
N VAL A 561 -34.56 27.76 3.07
CA VAL A 561 -34.78 27.48 1.64
C VAL A 561 -36.26 27.30 1.36
N ASP A 562 -36.73 27.66 0.14
CA ASP A 562 -38.04 27.22 -0.32
C ASP A 562 -38.02 25.71 -0.53
N ASN A 563 -38.62 25.00 0.43
CA ASN A 563 -38.49 23.54 0.55
C ASN A 563 -39.54 22.75 -0.24
N SER A 564 -40.30 23.40 -1.13
CA SER A 564 -41.35 22.73 -1.91
C SER A 564 -40.86 21.63 -2.84
N LYS A 565 -39.54 21.63 -3.17
CA LYS A 565 -38.88 20.70 -4.07
C LYS A 565 -37.60 20.05 -3.46
N LEU A 566 -37.47 20.17 -2.14
CA LEU A 566 -36.38 19.60 -1.38
C LEU A 566 -36.90 18.52 -0.42
N GLU A 567 -36.44 17.29 -0.58
CA GLU A 567 -36.83 16.18 0.29
C GLU A 567 -35.58 15.55 0.96
N TYR A 568 -35.72 15.28 2.26
CA TYR A 568 -34.67 14.64 3.05
C TYR A 568 -34.79 13.12 3.01
N ILE A 569 -33.71 12.42 2.68
CA ILE A 569 -33.63 10.97 2.75
C ILE A 569 -32.91 10.60 4.05
N ASP A 570 -33.63 10.04 5.00
CA ASP A 570 -33.06 9.55 6.25
C ASP A 570 -32.35 8.22 6.02
N VAL A 571 -31.03 8.31 5.87
CA VAL A 571 -30.19 7.12 5.70
C VAL A 571 -29.90 6.46 7.04
N PHE A 572 -29.91 7.23 8.13
CA PHE A 572 -29.60 6.69 9.45
C PHE A 572 -30.60 5.64 9.88
N GLU A 573 -31.91 5.88 9.72
CA GLU A 573 -32.97 4.92 10.07
C GLU A 573 -32.92 3.61 9.28
N ILE A 574 -32.23 3.59 8.12
CA ILE A 574 -32.06 2.38 7.31
C ILE A 574 -31.00 1.45 7.93
N PHE A 575 -29.97 2.03 8.49
CA PHE A 575 -28.82 1.30 9.05
C PHE A 575 -28.89 1.14 10.57
N CYS A 576 -29.55 2.05 11.28
CA CYS A 576 -29.54 2.12 12.73
C CYS A 576 -30.97 2.12 13.26
N ASP A 577 -31.20 1.37 14.34
CA ASP A 577 -32.39 1.46 15.20
C ASP A 577 -32.03 2.12 16.53
N ASP A 578 -32.97 2.21 17.46
CA ASP A 578 -32.77 2.83 18.79
C ASP A 578 -31.62 2.23 19.59
N ASN A 579 -31.16 1.03 19.26
CA ASN A 579 -30.21 0.27 20.04
C ASN A 579 -28.94 -0.12 19.28
N LEU A 580 -29.00 -0.25 17.96
CA LEU A 580 -27.93 -0.85 17.18
C LEU A 580 -27.90 -0.33 15.74
N CYS A 581 -26.68 -0.18 15.17
CA CYS A 581 -26.50 -0.01 13.74
C CYS A 581 -26.16 -1.34 13.09
N LYS A 582 -26.86 -1.70 12.02
CA LYS A 582 -26.67 -2.91 11.23
C LYS A 582 -26.15 -2.56 9.85
N PHE A 583 -25.00 -3.09 9.50
CA PHE A 583 -24.37 -2.85 8.19
C PHE A 583 -24.45 -4.06 7.25
N TYR A 584 -25.47 -4.91 7.42
CA TYR A 584 -25.72 -6.12 6.62
C TYR A 584 -27.22 -6.40 6.55
N ASP A 585 -27.65 -7.01 5.45
CA ASP A 585 -29.02 -7.42 5.23
C ASP A 585 -29.38 -8.76 5.93
N GLU A 586 -30.62 -9.23 5.73
CA GLU A 586 -31.12 -10.50 6.26
C GLU A 586 -30.37 -11.73 5.70
N ASN A 587 -29.71 -11.60 4.55
CA ASN A 587 -28.91 -12.63 3.91
C ASN A 587 -27.43 -12.57 4.32
N ASN A 588 -27.06 -11.75 5.29
CA ASN A 588 -25.70 -11.47 5.72
C ASN A 588 -24.83 -10.83 4.62
N VAL A 589 -25.44 -10.11 3.68
CA VAL A 589 -24.71 -9.33 2.68
C VAL A 589 -24.39 -7.95 3.27
N PHE A 590 -23.15 -7.51 3.13
CA PHE A 590 -22.70 -6.24 3.68
C PHE A 590 -23.25 -5.06 2.88
N LEU A 591 -23.75 -4.05 3.56
CA LEU A 591 -24.37 -2.87 2.96
C LEU A 591 -23.37 -1.77 2.60
N LEU A 592 -22.14 -1.87 3.08
CA LEU A 592 -21.04 -0.97 2.76
C LEU A 592 -19.88 -1.73 2.10
N THR A 593 -19.14 -1.08 1.20
CA THR A 593 -17.90 -1.64 0.60
C THR A 593 -16.68 -1.35 1.47
N ASP A 594 -16.72 -0.31 2.27
CA ASP A 594 -15.73 0.09 3.25
C ASP A 594 -16.42 0.79 4.42
N TYR A 595 -15.77 1.71 5.12
CA TYR A 595 -16.34 2.36 6.29
C TYR A 595 -17.45 3.40 6.01
N ILE A 596 -17.62 3.85 4.73
CA ILE A 596 -18.62 4.88 4.36
C ILE A 596 -19.28 4.69 3.00
N HIS A 597 -18.74 3.86 2.09
CA HIS A 597 -19.27 3.72 0.74
C HIS A 597 -20.25 2.55 0.66
N PHE A 598 -21.36 2.76 0.00
CA PHE A 598 -22.39 1.73 -0.17
C PHE A 598 -21.94 0.61 -1.10
N SER A 599 -22.30 -0.62 -0.75
CA SER A 599 -22.33 -1.74 -1.69
C SER A 599 -23.55 -1.62 -2.61
N ASN A 600 -23.63 -2.44 -3.66
CA ASN A 600 -24.82 -2.49 -4.50
C ASN A 600 -26.07 -2.77 -3.66
N THR A 601 -26.00 -3.74 -2.74
CA THR A 601 -27.10 -4.08 -1.83
C THR A 601 -27.42 -2.95 -0.88
N GLY A 602 -26.43 -2.23 -0.35
CA GLY A 602 -26.63 -1.07 0.50
C GLY A 602 -27.29 0.10 -0.23
N ALA A 603 -26.86 0.37 -1.46
CA ALA A 603 -27.46 1.37 -2.31
C ALA A 603 -28.93 1.01 -2.63
N LEU A 604 -29.23 -0.24 -2.97
CA LEU A 604 -30.59 -0.74 -3.19
C LEU A 604 -31.46 -0.60 -1.95
N SER A 605 -30.94 -0.95 -0.76
CA SER A 605 -31.69 -0.83 0.50
C SER A 605 -32.12 0.61 0.80
N ILE A 606 -31.33 1.61 0.42
CA ILE A 606 -31.68 3.02 0.53
C ILE A 606 -32.86 3.36 -0.38
N PHE A 607 -32.89 2.82 -1.58
CA PHE A 607 -33.98 3.09 -2.51
C PHE A 607 -35.26 2.35 -2.16
N GLU A 608 -35.18 1.09 -1.76
CA GLU A 608 -36.34 0.26 -1.41
C GLU A 608 -37.05 0.73 -0.12
N SER A 609 -36.28 1.20 0.87
CA SER A 609 -36.81 1.62 2.16
C SER A 609 -37.36 3.05 2.17
N SER A 610 -36.92 3.90 1.25
CA SER A 610 -37.31 5.29 1.21
C SER A 610 -38.61 5.51 0.41
N LYS A 611 -39.36 6.58 0.76
CA LYS A 611 -40.45 7.12 -0.08
C LYS A 611 -39.96 7.43 -1.50
N PHE A 612 -38.66 7.51 -1.69
CA PHE A 612 -37.96 7.85 -2.91
C PHE A 612 -38.33 6.95 -4.11
N VAL A 613 -38.34 5.63 -3.93
CA VAL A 613 -38.74 4.71 -5.02
C VAL A 613 -40.22 4.89 -5.36
N LYS A 614 -41.06 5.10 -4.35
CA LYS A 614 -42.49 5.36 -4.58
C LYS A 614 -42.73 6.62 -5.40
N LEU A 615 -41.88 7.64 -5.21
CA LEU A 615 -41.97 8.90 -5.93
C LEU A 615 -41.40 8.81 -7.35
N LEU A 616 -40.30 8.09 -7.53
CA LEU A 616 -39.71 7.83 -8.86
C LEU A 616 -40.60 6.94 -9.74
N LEU A 617 -41.37 6.01 -9.13
CA LEU A 617 -42.25 5.08 -9.84
C LEU A 617 -43.66 5.66 -10.10
N ASN A 618 -44.10 6.68 -9.36
CA ASN A 618 -45.46 7.28 -9.50
C ASN A 618 -45.50 8.53 -10.38
N GLU A 619 -44.37 8.95 -10.93
CA GLU A 619 -44.29 9.98 -11.97
C GLU A 619 -43.93 9.37 -13.35
#